data_c72de1a150ce6878cc606d879368fae1
#
_entry.id   c72de1a150ce6878cc606d879368fae1
#
_cell.length_a   1.000
_cell.length_b   1.000
_cell.length_c   1.000
_cell.angle_alpha   90.00
_cell.angle_beta   90.00
_cell.angle_gamma   90.00
#
_symmetry.space_group_name_H-M   'P 1'
#
loop_
_entity.id
_entity.type
_entity.pdbx_description
1 polymer ?
#
loop_
_entity_poly.entity_id
_entity_poly.type
_entity_poly.pdbx_seq_one_letter_code
_entity_poly.pdbx_strand_id
1 'polypeptide(L)'
;MALTSPALLSSIVGRSKWDIDTPALCVDLDAMDHNIKKMAGTIIGAGKNWRPHTKGQKIPAIAHKEIAAGAIGVTCAKLGEAEVMAGAGIRDILIANQVVGRDKVTRLANVQPHADVMVAVDSRENAREISDAAMAKGVTVRVLVELNVGLNRAGVEPGDAALKMSEFAAAQPGLRYSGLMAWEAHATTILDPAKKREVISRDIGRLVESAERCREAGLPASIVSCGGTGTYWVTCTMPGVTEIQAGGGIFHDVHYAQDYGVQGHEFAMTIIATVVSRPTPTRIVTDAGHK
;
A
#
# COMPACT_ATOMS: atom_id res chain seq x y z
N MET A 1 2.21 -31.81 9.47
CA MET A 1 3.06 -31.48 10.62
C MET A 1 4.04 -30.41 10.16
N ALA A 2 3.86 -29.15 10.55
CA ALA A 2 4.73 -28.08 10.09
C ALA A 2 6.11 -28.24 10.75
N LEU A 3 7.15 -28.39 9.96
CA LEU A 3 8.54 -28.54 10.40
C LEU A 3 9.19 -27.24 10.93
N THR A 4 8.44 -26.15 11.01
CA THR A 4 8.89 -24.91 11.64
C THR A 4 8.58 -24.93 13.13
N SER A 5 9.38 -25.68 13.90
CA SER A 5 9.33 -25.63 15.36
C SER A 5 9.86 -24.28 15.86
N PRO A 6 9.22 -23.64 16.88
CA PRO A 6 9.79 -22.47 17.58
C PRO A 6 11.24 -22.70 18.06
N ALA A 7 11.62 -23.95 18.30
CA ALA A 7 12.99 -24.33 18.66
C ALA A 7 14.02 -24.10 17.53
N LEU A 8 13.63 -24.21 16.25
CA LEU A 8 14.51 -23.91 15.11
C LEU A 8 14.77 -22.40 14.99
N LEU A 9 13.76 -21.58 15.23
CA LEU A 9 13.90 -20.11 15.19
C LEU A 9 14.76 -19.61 16.36
N SER A 10 14.62 -20.19 17.57
CA SER A 10 15.45 -19.81 18.72
C SER A 10 16.94 -20.19 18.54
N SER A 11 17.25 -21.16 17.67
CA SER A 11 18.62 -21.60 17.41
C SER A 11 19.45 -20.65 16.54
N ILE A 12 18.81 -19.71 15.85
CA ILE A 12 19.49 -18.73 14.96
C ILE A 12 19.64 -17.34 15.59
N VAL A 13 18.89 -17.05 16.66
CA VAL A 13 18.96 -15.75 17.34
C VAL A 13 20.35 -15.56 17.95
N GLY A 14 21.00 -14.44 17.65
CA GLY A 14 22.35 -14.12 18.11
C GLY A 14 23.48 -14.72 17.27
N ARG A 15 23.17 -15.47 16.21
CA ARG A 15 24.19 -15.95 15.26
C ARG A 15 24.55 -14.88 14.22
N SER A 16 25.72 -15.06 13.59
CA SER A 16 26.09 -14.33 12.40
C SER A 16 25.10 -14.67 11.26
N LYS A 17 24.78 -13.69 10.42
CA LYS A 17 24.00 -13.91 9.19
C LYS A 17 24.66 -14.94 8.25
N TRP A 18 25.97 -15.15 8.37
CA TRP A 18 26.72 -16.12 7.57
C TRP A 18 26.56 -17.56 8.05
N ASP A 19 25.97 -17.76 9.24
CA ASP A 19 25.76 -19.08 9.85
C ASP A 19 24.32 -19.60 9.66
N ILE A 20 23.48 -18.85 8.92
CA ILE A 20 22.11 -19.26 8.64
C ILE A 20 22.04 -20.07 7.33
N ASP A 21 21.05 -20.95 7.24
CA ASP A 21 20.77 -21.72 6.03
C ASP A 21 20.37 -20.82 4.87
N THR A 22 20.76 -21.19 3.64
CA THR A 22 20.54 -20.39 2.44
C THR A 22 19.61 -21.10 1.44
N PRO A 23 18.86 -20.37 0.60
CA PRO A 23 18.81 -18.91 0.51
C PRO A 23 17.97 -18.30 1.65
N ALA A 24 18.40 -17.14 2.16
CA ALA A 24 17.69 -16.42 3.22
C ALA A 24 17.52 -14.94 2.92
N LEU A 25 16.31 -14.41 3.20
CA LEU A 25 16.06 -12.96 3.22
C LEU A 25 16.54 -12.39 4.55
N CYS A 26 17.39 -11.39 4.51
CA CYS A 26 17.88 -10.67 5.66
C CYS A 26 17.47 -9.20 5.57
N VAL A 27 16.95 -8.68 6.69
CA VAL A 27 16.60 -7.26 6.83
C VAL A 27 17.58 -6.61 7.80
N ASP A 28 18.28 -5.59 7.33
CA ASP A 28 19.04 -4.68 8.16
C ASP A 28 18.06 -3.73 8.85
N LEU A 29 17.93 -3.85 10.18
CA LEU A 29 16.95 -3.08 10.92
C LEU A 29 17.32 -1.60 11.04
N ASP A 30 18.61 -1.27 11.09
CA ASP A 30 19.07 0.12 11.19
C ASP A 30 18.81 0.86 9.88
N ALA A 31 19.13 0.24 8.74
CA ALA A 31 18.82 0.76 7.41
C ALA A 31 17.30 0.90 7.19
N MET A 32 16.51 -0.10 7.61
CA MET A 32 15.05 -0.04 7.51
C MET A 32 14.47 1.09 8.39
N ASP A 33 14.94 1.24 9.63
CA ASP A 33 14.48 2.29 10.54
C ASP A 33 14.89 3.68 10.04
N HIS A 34 16.06 3.82 9.39
CA HIS A 34 16.44 5.03 8.66
C HIS A 34 15.42 5.35 7.55
N ASN A 35 15.09 4.38 6.72
CA ASN A 35 14.13 4.55 5.62
C ASN A 35 12.72 4.90 6.12
N ILE A 36 12.25 4.25 7.18
CA ILE A 36 10.96 4.55 7.83
C ILE A 36 10.94 6.01 8.30
N LYS A 37 11.97 6.45 9.02
CA LYS A 37 12.07 7.85 9.49
C LYS A 37 12.10 8.86 8.36
N LYS A 38 12.82 8.55 7.28
CA LYS A 38 12.89 9.40 6.08
C LYS A 38 11.53 9.55 5.42
N MET A 39 10.81 8.44 5.20
CA MET A 39 9.49 8.47 4.57
C MET A 39 8.49 9.22 5.45
N ALA A 40 8.42 8.88 6.74
CA ALA A 40 7.56 9.56 7.70
C ALA A 40 7.87 11.06 7.77
N GLY A 41 9.15 11.43 7.90
CA GLY A 41 9.57 12.83 7.94
C GLY A 41 9.21 13.62 6.69
N THR A 42 9.33 13.02 5.51
CA THR A 42 8.97 13.67 4.24
C THR A 42 7.45 13.85 4.12
N ILE A 43 6.67 12.80 4.38
CA ILE A 43 5.22 12.78 4.14
C ILE A 43 4.50 13.61 5.21
N ILE A 44 4.79 13.34 6.49
CA ILE A 44 4.16 14.03 7.62
C ILE A 44 4.63 15.48 7.68
N GLY A 45 5.91 15.73 7.38
CA GLY A 45 6.47 17.08 7.28
C GLY A 45 5.82 17.94 6.18
N ALA A 46 5.27 17.31 5.14
CA ALA A 46 4.45 17.98 4.13
C ALA A 46 2.98 18.16 4.54
N GLY A 47 2.61 17.84 5.78
CA GLY A 47 1.25 17.94 6.32
C GLY A 47 0.31 16.87 5.77
N LYS A 48 0.82 15.72 5.31
CA LYS A 48 0.02 14.60 4.78
C LYS A 48 0.00 13.44 5.76
N ASN A 49 -1.12 12.71 5.76
CA ASN A 49 -1.20 11.43 6.45
C ASN A 49 -0.36 10.38 5.71
N TRP A 50 0.31 9.54 6.47
CA TRP A 50 1.03 8.41 5.91
C TRP A 50 0.28 7.11 6.24
N ARG A 51 -0.08 6.34 5.20
CA ARG A 51 -0.71 5.02 5.29
C ARG A 51 0.08 4.03 4.45
N PRO A 52 1.23 3.55 4.93
CA PRO A 52 2.16 2.74 4.14
C PRO A 52 1.53 1.47 3.59
N HIS A 53 1.85 1.15 2.34
CA HIS A 53 1.39 -0.07 1.70
C HIS A 53 2.25 -1.27 2.12
N THR A 54 1.62 -2.24 2.79
CA THR A 54 2.30 -3.42 3.35
C THR A 54 2.50 -4.58 2.37
N LYS A 55 2.11 -4.43 1.08
CA LYS A 55 2.21 -5.51 0.09
C LYS A 55 3.62 -6.07 -0.13
N GLY A 56 4.66 -5.27 0.13
CA GLY A 56 6.05 -5.69 0.02
C GLY A 56 6.53 -6.53 1.20
N GLN A 57 6.04 -6.22 2.40
CA GLN A 57 6.52 -6.82 3.66
C GLN A 57 5.56 -7.86 4.24
N LYS A 58 4.26 -7.57 4.30
CA LYS A 58 3.18 -8.40 4.88
C LYS A 58 3.44 -8.82 6.34
N ILE A 59 4.27 -8.08 7.07
CA ILE A 59 4.75 -8.40 8.42
C ILE A 59 4.18 -7.39 9.41
N PRO A 60 3.29 -7.81 10.34
CA PRO A 60 2.68 -6.90 11.32
C PRO A 60 3.69 -6.18 12.21
N ALA A 61 4.79 -6.84 12.60
CA ALA A 61 5.83 -6.22 13.43
C ALA A 61 6.48 -5.01 12.74
N ILE A 62 6.66 -5.04 11.42
CA ILE A 62 7.15 -3.91 10.63
C ILE A 62 6.08 -2.83 10.53
N ALA A 63 4.82 -3.22 10.28
CA ALA A 63 3.71 -2.28 10.25
C ALA A 63 3.55 -1.51 11.58
N HIS A 64 3.76 -2.16 12.72
CA HIS A 64 3.80 -1.48 14.02
C HIS A 64 4.96 -0.48 14.14
N LYS A 65 6.13 -0.74 13.54
CA LYS A 65 7.23 0.24 13.48
C LYS A 65 6.85 1.46 12.64
N GLU A 66 6.18 1.26 11.50
CA GLU A 66 5.67 2.35 10.66
C GLU A 66 4.63 3.20 11.41
N ILE A 67 3.71 2.56 12.14
CA ILE A 67 2.72 3.25 13.00
C ILE A 67 3.42 4.02 14.13
N ALA A 68 4.41 3.44 14.78
CA ALA A 68 5.20 4.13 15.81
C ALA A 68 5.97 5.34 15.25
N ALA A 69 6.29 5.34 13.96
CA ALA A 69 6.89 6.48 13.25
C ALA A 69 5.88 7.54 12.77
N GLY A 70 4.58 7.36 13.05
CA GLY A 70 3.52 8.32 12.76
C GLY A 70 2.59 7.94 11.61
N ALA A 71 2.65 6.71 11.09
CA ALA A 71 1.64 6.25 10.15
C ALA A 71 0.27 6.12 10.84
N ILE A 72 -0.79 6.54 10.16
CA ILE A 72 -2.17 6.53 10.71
C ILE A 72 -2.83 5.15 10.69
N GLY A 73 -2.20 4.18 10.05
CA GLY A 73 -2.67 2.83 9.79
C GLY A 73 -1.89 2.24 8.65
N VAL A 74 -2.43 1.24 7.95
CA VAL A 74 -1.74 0.57 6.83
C VAL A 74 -2.61 0.43 5.60
N THR A 75 -1.96 0.26 4.45
CA THR A 75 -2.62 -0.12 3.19
C THR A 75 -2.26 -1.57 2.85
N CYS A 76 -3.25 -2.37 2.50
CA CYS A 76 -3.14 -3.77 2.09
C CYS A 76 -3.54 -3.95 0.62
N ALA A 77 -2.99 -4.94 -0.06
CA ALA A 77 -3.37 -5.29 -1.44
C ALA A 77 -4.55 -6.27 -1.48
N LYS A 78 -4.79 -7.04 -0.42
CA LYS A 78 -5.79 -8.10 -0.36
C LYS A 78 -6.48 -8.15 0.99
N LEU A 79 -7.71 -8.65 0.99
CA LEU A 79 -8.47 -8.90 2.22
C LEU A 79 -7.71 -9.79 3.21
N GLY A 80 -7.09 -10.88 2.76
CA GLY A 80 -6.33 -11.76 3.65
C GLY A 80 -5.12 -11.08 4.32
N GLU A 81 -4.51 -10.08 3.68
CA GLU A 81 -3.49 -9.24 4.31
C GLU A 81 -4.12 -8.37 5.41
N ALA A 82 -5.26 -7.75 5.12
CA ALA A 82 -5.99 -6.92 6.08
C ALA A 82 -6.45 -7.73 7.32
N GLU A 83 -6.91 -8.97 7.13
CA GLU A 83 -7.28 -9.87 8.23
C GLU A 83 -6.08 -10.17 9.15
N VAL A 84 -4.91 -10.42 8.58
CA VAL A 84 -3.66 -10.63 9.36
C VAL A 84 -3.28 -9.38 10.13
N MET A 85 -3.32 -8.21 9.49
CA MET A 85 -3.01 -6.93 10.14
C MET A 85 -4.00 -6.60 11.25
N ALA A 86 -5.32 -6.80 11.01
CA ALA A 86 -6.35 -6.63 12.03
C ALA A 86 -6.17 -7.59 13.22
N GLY A 87 -5.86 -8.87 12.94
CA GLY A 87 -5.56 -9.88 13.96
C GLY A 87 -4.33 -9.54 14.81
N ALA A 88 -3.40 -8.76 14.26
CA ALA A 88 -2.23 -8.24 14.97
C ALA A 88 -2.49 -6.90 15.71
N GLY A 89 -3.75 -6.45 15.77
CA GLY A 89 -4.15 -5.25 16.51
C GLY A 89 -4.05 -3.93 15.74
N ILE A 90 -3.76 -3.95 14.44
CA ILE A 90 -3.80 -2.75 13.61
C ILE A 90 -5.27 -2.40 13.31
N ARG A 91 -5.67 -1.16 13.63
CA ARG A 91 -7.07 -0.76 13.67
C ARG A 91 -7.56 0.00 12.45
N ASP A 92 -6.71 0.74 11.76
CA ASP A 92 -7.09 1.53 10.58
C ASP A 92 -6.39 0.97 9.34
N ILE A 93 -7.17 0.36 8.46
CA ILE A 93 -6.65 -0.42 7.32
C ILE A 93 -7.38 0.01 6.04
N LEU A 94 -6.62 0.30 4.98
CA LEU A 94 -7.15 0.46 3.63
C LEU A 94 -6.81 -0.77 2.79
N ILE A 95 -7.80 -1.41 2.19
CA ILE A 95 -7.56 -2.36 1.10
C ILE A 95 -7.63 -1.56 -0.21
N ALA A 96 -6.44 -1.20 -0.75
CA ALA A 96 -6.32 -0.45 -1.99
C ALA A 96 -6.50 -1.37 -3.21
N ASN A 97 -7.61 -2.06 -3.25
CA ASN A 97 -8.02 -2.98 -4.31
C ASN A 97 -9.51 -3.31 -4.16
N GLN A 98 -10.16 -3.77 -5.22
CA GLN A 98 -11.55 -4.20 -5.20
C GLN A 98 -11.68 -5.57 -4.53
N VAL A 99 -12.61 -5.69 -3.59
CA VAL A 99 -12.95 -6.96 -2.93
C VAL A 99 -14.23 -7.50 -3.54
N VAL A 100 -14.11 -8.48 -4.42
CA VAL A 100 -15.21 -9.02 -5.24
C VAL A 100 -15.47 -10.47 -4.90
N GLY A 101 -16.74 -10.83 -4.90
CA GLY A 101 -17.24 -12.19 -4.68
C GLY A 101 -17.75 -12.40 -3.26
N ARG A 102 -18.85 -13.14 -3.17
CA ARG A 102 -19.69 -13.33 -1.97
C ARG A 102 -18.89 -13.66 -0.70
N ASP A 103 -17.99 -14.62 -0.79
CA ASP A 103 -17.20 -15.05 0.38
C ASP A 103 -16.27 -13.95 0.88
N LYS A 104 -15.66 -13.18 -0.04
CA LYS A 104 -14.75 -12.10 0.33
C LYS A 104 -15.48 -10.91 0.91
N VAL A 105 -16.62 -10.48 0.35
CA VAL A 105 -17.39 -9.35 0.90
C VAL A 105 -17.99 -9.73 2.27
N THR A 106 -18.39 -10.99 2.48
CA THR A 106 -18.81 -11.49 3.80
C THR A 106 -17.66 -11.42 4.82
N ARG A 107 -16.44 -11.83 4.45
CA ARG A 107 -15.25 -11.74 5.31
C ARG A 107 -14.87 -10.30 5.58
N LEU A 108 -14.99 -9.40 4.59
CA LEU A 108 -14.78 -7.95 4.77
C LEU A 108 -15.72 -7.37 5.83
N ALA A 109 -17.00 -7.76 5.80
CA ALA A 109 -17.96 -7.36 6.83
C ALA A 109 -17.63 -7.97 8.19
N ASN A 110 -17.12 -9.22 8.24
CA ASN A 110 -16.76 -9.90 9.48
C ASN A 110 -15.52 -9.30 10.18
N VAL A 111 -14.62 -8.65 9.47
CA VAL A 111 -13.43 -8.02 10.08
C VAL A 111 -13.73 -6.66 10.70
N GLN A 112 -14.83 -5.98 10.30
CA GLN A 112 -15.17 -4.63 10.77
C GLN A 112 -15.26 -4.48 12.31
N PRO A 113 -15.79 -5.42 13.09
CA PRO A 113 -15.79 -5.30 14.55
C PRO A 113 -14.39 -5.28 15.17
N HIS A 114 -13.37 -5.73 14.46
CA HIS A 114 -11.99 -5.84 14.93
C HIS A 114 -11.09 -4.71 14.45
N ALA A 115 -11.39 -4.13 13.29
CA ALA A 115 -10.63 -3.02 12.70
C ALA A 115 -11.51 -2.23 11.73
N ASP A 116 -11.36 -0.93 11.66
CA ASP A 116 -12.00 -0.08 10.65
C ASP A 116 -11.31 -0.29 9.29
N VAL A 117 -11.82 -1.27 8.55
CA VAL A 117 -11.26 -1.66 7.25
C VAL A 117 -12.01 -0.92 6.15
N MET A 118 -11.29 -0.07 5.45
CA MET A 118 -11.74 0.69 4.29
C MET A 118 -11.36 -0.07 3.01
N VAL A 119 -12.16 0.04 1.95
CA VAL A 119 -11.92 -0.67 0.68
C VAL A 119 -12.13 0.22 -0.52
N ALA A 120 -11.36 0.00 -1.60
CA ALA A 120 -11.55 0.66 -2.88
C ALA A 120 -12.74 0.06 -3.64
N VAL A 121 -13.50 0.92 -4.31
CA VAL A 121 -14.62 0.54 -5.20
C VAL A 121 -14.55 1.34 -6.50
N ASP A 122 -14.95 0.73 -7.61
CA ASP A 122 -15.00 1.35 -8.94
C ASP A 122 -16.20 0.87 -9.79
N SER A 123 -17.08 0.04 -9.21
CA SER A 123 -18.30 -0.40 -9.86
C SER A 123 -19.49 -0.38 -8.90
N ARG A 124 -20.67 -0.12 -9.44
CA ARG A 124 -21.92 -0.09 -8.67
C ARG A 124 -22.28 -1.47 -8.15
N GLU A 125 -22.01 -2.50 -8.92
CA GLU A 125 -22.26 -3.89 -8.59
C GLU A 125 -21.46 -4.28 -7.34
N ASN A 126 -20.16 -4.02 -7.33
CA ASN A 126 -19.28 -4.33 -6.20
C ASN A 126 -19.64 -3.49 -4.95
N ALA A 127 -19.94 -2.19 -5.11
CA ALA A 127 -20.37 -1.36 -4.00
C ALA A 127 -21.67 -1.88 -3.37
N ARG A 128 -22.63 -2.37 -4.19
CA ARG A 128 -23.88 -2.96 -3.72
C ARG A 128 -23.62 -4.28 -2.98
N GLU A 129 -22.78 -5.18 -3.53
CA GLU A 129 -22.42 -6.44 -2.86
C GLU A 129 -21.79 -6.20 -1.48
N ILE A 130 -20.91 -5.19 -1.36
CA ILE A 130 -20.29 -4.83 -0.08
C ILE A 130 -21.33 -4.25 0.89
N SER A 131 -22.24 -3.37 0.40
CA SER A 131 -23.32 -2.81 1.20
C SER A 131 -24.24 -3.91 1.75
N ASP A 132 -24.67 -4.84 0.90
CA ASP A 132 -25.54 -5.95 1.29
C ASP A 132 -24.89 -6.83 2.38
N ALA A 133 -23.60 -7.15 2.22
CA ALA A 133 -22.86 -7.91 3.21
C ALA A 133 -22.69 -7.14 4.53
N ALA A 134 -22.44 -5.83 4.47
CA ALA A 134 -22.33 -4.96 5.64
C ALA A 134 -23.67 -4.87 6.39
N MET A 135 -24.78 -4.68 5.67
CA MET A 135 -26.12 -4.65 6.24
C MET A 135 -26.50 -5.99 6.88
N ALA A 136 -26.23 -7.11 6.23
CA ALA A 136 -26.49 -8.44 6.76
C ALA A 136 -25.71 -8.72 8.07
N LYS A 137 -24.54 -8.09 8.24
CA LYS A 137 -23.72 -8.19 9.46
C LYS A 137 -24.04 -7.13 10.50
N GLY A 138 -24.79 -6.08 10.17
CA GLY A 138 -25.07 -4.93 11.04
C GLY A 138 -23.85 -4.03 11.26
N VAL A 139 -23.00 -3.90 10.24
CA VAL A 139 -21.79 -3.05 10.26
C VAL A 139 -21.84 -2.03 9.12
N THR A 140 -20.90 -1.08 9.15
CA THR A 140 -20.70 -0.12 8.07
C THR A 140 -19.26 -0.24 7.56
N VAL A 141 -19.10 -0.28 6.24
CA VAL A 141 -17.78 -0.34 5.59
C VAL A 141 -17.44 1.01 5.00
N ARG A 142 -16.27 1.57 5.33
CA ARG A 142 -15.75 2.76 4.65
C ARG A 142 -15.32 2.41 3.23
N VAL A 143 -15.62 3.31 2.28
CA VAL A 143 -15.20 3.12 0.89
C VAL A 143 -14.52 4.36 0.33
N LEU A 144 -13.51 4.14 -0.51
CA LEU A 144 -12.91 5.12 -1.41
C LEU A 144 -13.25 4.73 -2.84
N VAL A 145 -13.64 5.71 -3.66
CA VAL A 145 -13.77 5.46 -5.09
C VAL A 145 -12.39 5.54 -5.73
N GLU A 146 -11.96 4.46 -6.42
CA GLU A 146 -10.70 4.43 -7.15
C GLU A 146 -10.87 5.08 -8.53
N LEU A 147 -9.90 5.94 -8.91
CA LEU A 147 -9.85 6.63 -10.19
C LEU A 147 -8.71 6.11 -11.06
N ASN A 148 -8.99 5.95 -12.36
CA ASN A 148 -7.97 5.73 -13.37
C ASN A 148 -7.35 7.06 -13.80
N VAL A 149 -6.18 7.37 -13.26
CA VAL A 149 -5.47 8.61 -13.61
C VAL A 149 -4.39 8.41 -14.69
N GLY A 150 -4.38 7.25 -15.36
CA GLY A 150 -3.46 6.97 -16.47
C GLY A 150 -2.76 5.62 -16.41
N LEU A 151 -2.84 4.89 -15.30
CA LEU A 151 -2.27 3.53 -15.17
C LEU A 151 -3.02 2.49 -16.01
N ASN A 152 -4.31 2.72 -16.29
CA ASN A 152 -5.20 1.80 -17.02
C ASN A 152 -5.28 0.39 -16.38
N ARG A 153 -5.35 0.35 -15.04
CA ARG A 153 -5.48 -0.89 -14.28
C ARG A 153 -6.92 -1.08 -13.77
N ALA A 154 -7.35 -0.26 -12.86
CA ALA A 154 -8.67 -0.22 -12.24
C ALA A 154 -9.08 1.24 -12.02
N GLY A 155 -10.32 1.45 -11.61
CA GLY A 155 -10.85 2.77 -11.30
C GLY A 155 -11.73 3.34 -12.40
N VAL A 156 -12.66 4.21 -11.97
CA VAL A 156 -13.51 5.00 -12.90
C VAL A 156 -12.71 6.18 -13.44
N GLU A 157 -13.18 6.74 -14.56
CA GLU A 157 -12.57 7.97 -15.11
C GLU A 157 -12.81 9.16 -14.16
N PRO A 158 -11.80 10.05 -14.01
CA PRO A 158 -11.95 11.30 -13.25
C PRO A 158 -13.09 12.20 -13.76
N GLY A 159 -13.58 13.07 -12.90
CA GLY A 159 -14.65 14.02 -13.22
C GLY A 159 -16.03 13.43 -13.00
N ASP A 160 -16.90 13.50 -14.01
CA ASP A 160 -18.33 13.12 -13.89
C ASP A 160 -18.54 11.64 -13.52
N ALA A 161 -17.70 10.73 -14.02
CA ALA A 161 -17.81 9.32 -13.69
C ALA A 161 -17.44 9.07 -12.20
N ALA A 162 -16.40 9.76 -11.71
CA ALA A 162 -16.02 9.72 -10.32
C ALA A 162 -17.13 10.27 -9.40
N LEU A 163 -17.71 11.41 -9.74
CA LEU A 163 -18.85 11.99 -9.00
C LEU A 163 -20.03 11.01 -8.95
N LYS A 164 -20.49 10.50 -10.09
CA LYS A 164 -21.62 9.55 -10.16
C LYS A 164 -21.38 8.26 -9.37
N MET A 165 -20.14 7.78 -9.34
CA MET A 165 -19.78 6.60 -8.55
C MET A 165 -19.75 6.93 -7.04
N SER A 166 -19.28 8.11 -6.68
CA SER A 166 -19.25 8.62 -5.30
C SER A 166 -20.65 8.84 -4.74
N GLU A 167 -21.56 9.46 -5.52
CA GLU A 167 -22.97 9.61 -5.16
C GLU A 167 -23.63 8.25 -4.96
N PHE A 168 -23.37 7.31 -5.86
CA PHE A 168 -23.92 5.96 -5.74
C PHE A 168 -23.40 5.27 -4.48
N ALA A 169 -22.10 5.31 -4.20
CA ALA A 169 -21.51 4.69 -3.02
C ALA A 169 -22.03 5.33 -1.71
N ALA A 170 -22.18 6.65 -1.68
CA ALA A 170 -22.71 7.39 -0.53
C ALA A 170 -24.19 7.08 -0.24
N ALA A 171 -24.96 6.71 -1.25
CA ALA A 171 -26.36 6.33 -1.11
C ALA A 171 -26.57 4.89 -0.62
N GLN A 172 -25.54 4.05 -0.54
CA GLN A 172 -25.66 2.67 -0.09
C GLN A 172 -25.71 2.59 1.44
N PRO A 173 -26.75 1.96 2.05
CA PRO A 173 -26.98 2.02 3.51
C PRO A 173 -25.89 1.34 4.34
N GLY A 174 -25.20 0.32 3.80
CA GLY A 174 -24.10 -0.38 4.45
C GLY A 174 -22.72 0.27 4.25
N LEU A 175 -22.66 1.38 3.50
CA LEU A 175 -21.40 2.03 3.18
C LEU A 175 -21.26 3.41 3.82
N ARG A 176 -20.02 3.81 4.06
CA ARG A 176 -19.64 5.18 4.40
C ARG A 176 -18.61 5.67 3.39
N TYR A 177 -19.08 6.46 2.41
CA TYR A 177 -18.19 7.13 1.49
C TYR A 177 -17.23 8.06 2.25
N SER A 178 -15.93 7.94 1.98
CA SER A 178 -14.88 8.67 2.69
C SER A 178 -13.97 9.51 1.77
N GLY A 179 -14.08 9.30 0.45
CA GLY A 179 -13.30 10.06 -0.52
C GLY A 179 -12.86 9.23 -1.72
N LEU A 180 -11.73 9.62 -2.26
CA LEU A 180 -11.22 9.10 -3.53
C LEU A 180 -9.78 8.60 -3.36
N MET A 181 -9.37 7.66 -4.22
CA MET A 181 -7.99 7.24 -4.35
C MET A 181 -7.58 7.04 -5.80
N ALA A 182 -6.27 7.12 -6.06
CA ALA A 182 -5.68 6.79 -7.36
C ALA A 182 -4.25 6.27 -7.18
N TRP A 183 -3.72 5.64 -8.23
CA TRP A 183 -2.32 5.21 -8.27
C TRP A 183 -1.66 5.62 -9.59
N GLU A 184 -0.71 6.52 -9.51
CA GLU A 184 0.04 7.08 -10.64
C GLU A 184 1.30 6.26 -11.00
N ALA A 185 1.20 4.92 -11.00
CA ALA A 185 2.35 4.03 -11.18
C ALA A 185 3.10 4.22 -12.52
N HIS A 186 2.38 4.62 -13.58
CA HIS A 186 2.99 4.89 -14.89
C HIS A 186 4.02 6.04 -14.84
N ALA A 187 3.96 6.91 -13.82
CA ALA A 187 4.95 7.97 -13.63
C ALA A 187 6.23 7.49 -12.91
N THR A 188 6.24 6.29 -12.33
CA THR A 188 7.38 5.81 -11.51
C THR A 188 8.67 5.69 -12.32
N THR A 189 8.59 5.22 -13.56
CA THR A 189 9.74 4.96 -14.45
C THR A 189 10.24 6.21 -15.20
N ILE A 190 9.60 7.35 -15.03
CA ILE A 190 10.08 8.61 -15.61
C ILE A 190 11.28 9.09 -14.78
N LEU A 191 12.48 9.04 -15.33
CA LEU A 191 13.68 9.43 -14.58
C LEU A 191 13.94 10.94 -14.58
N ASP A 192 13.53 11.66 -15.64
CA ASP A 192 13.62 13.12 -15.68
C ASP A 192 12.70 13.74 -14.59
N PRO A 193 13.27 14.49 -13.61
CA PRO A 193 12.49 15.00 -12.49
C PRO A 193 11.42 16.02 -12.88
N ALA A 194 11.69 16.84 -13.90
CA ALA A 194 10.74 17.85 -14.37
C ALA A 194 9.55 17.19 -15.06
N LYS A 195 9.83 16.22 -15.93
CA LYS A 195 8.80 15.43 -16.62
C LYS A 195 7.98 14.58 -15.65
N LYS A 196 8.65 13.94 -14.67
CA LYS A 196 7.95 13.18 -13.61
C LYS A 196 6.99 14.08 -12.86
N ARG A 197 7.44 15.27 -12.44
CA ARG A 197 6.58 16.26 -11.74
C ARG A 197 5.43 16.73 -12.61
N GLU A 198 5.66 17.01 -13.89
CA GLU A 198 4.62 17.42 -14.85
C GLU A 198 3.50 16.35 -14.94
N VAL A 199 3.88 15.09 -15.17
CA VAL A 199 2.95 13.96 -15.29
C VAL A 199 2.17 13.75 -14.00
N ILE A 200 2.84 13.70 -12.85
CA ILE A 200 2.19 13.54 -11.54
C ILE A 200 1.25 14.71 -11.27
N SER A 201 1.66 15.96 -11.53
CA SER A 201 0.83 17.13 -11.28
C SER A 201 -0.44 17.12 -12.12
N ARG A 202 -0.35 16.74 -13.40
CA ARG A 202 -1.51 16.59 -14.29
C ARG A 202 -2.47 15.50 -13.77
N ASP A 203 -1.94 14.32 -13.45
CA ASP A 203 -2.77 13.13 -13.20
C ASP A 203 -3.34 13.14 -11.76
N ILE A 204 -2.57 13.55 -10.78
CA ILE A 204 -3.08 13.77 -9.42
C ILE A 204 -3.94 15.02 -9.33
N GLY A 205 -3.70 16.03 -10.18
CA GLY A 205 -4.61 17.17 -10.35
C GLY A 205 -6.03 16.71 -10.69
N ARG A 206 -6.20 15.74 -11.60
CA ARG A 206 -7.50 15.17 -11.96
C ARG A 206 -8.18 14.45 -10.78
N LEU A 207 -7.41 13.78 -9.92
CA LEU A 207 -7.92 13.18 -8.67
C LEU A 207 -8.44 14.27 -7.72
N VAL A 208 -7.65 15.32 -7.51
CA VAL A 208 -8.01 16.45 -6.61
C VAL A 208 -9.23 17.19 -7.14
N GLU A 209 -9.28 17.52 -8.44
CA GLU A 209 -10.44 18.16 -9.08
C GLU A 209 -11.71 17.31 -8.94
N SER A 210 -11.59 15.98 -9.05
CA SER A 210 -12.73 15.07 -8.83
C SER A 210 -13.20 15.10 -7.37
N ALA A 211 -12.28 15.21 -6.41
CA ALA A 211 -12.62 15.35 -5.00
C ALA A 211 -13.32 16.69 -4.70
N GLU A 212 -12.90 17.79 -5.33
CA GLU A 212 -13.57 19.09 -5.20
C GLU A 212 -15.00 19.02 -5.75
N ARG A 213 -15.21 18.44 -6.94
CA ARG A 213 -16.56 18.24 -7.49
C ARG A 213 -17.45 17.42 -6.54
N CYS A 214 -16.90 16.40 -5.87
CA CYS A 214 -17.64 15.65 -4.86
C CYS A 214 -18.05 16.56 -3.67
N ARG A 215 -17.14 17.42 -3.19
CA ARG A 215 -17.42 18.36 -2.10
C ARG A 215 -18.47 19.40 -2.49
N GLU A 216 -18.39 19.95 -3.70
CA GLU A 216 -19.38 20.88 -4.25
C GLU A 216 -20.77 20.24 -4.36
N ALA A 217 -20.84 18.92 -4.61
CA ALA A 217 -22.08 18.13 -4.59
C ALA A 217 -22.53 17.72 -3.16
N GLY A 218 -21.84 18.19 -2.10
CA GLY A 218 -22.19 17.89 -0.70
C GLY A 218 -21.69 16.55 -0.19
N LEU A 219 -20.79 15.87 -0.91
CA LEU A 219 -20.20 14.60 -0.48
C LEU A 219 -18.92 14.83 0.35
N PRO A 220 -18.72 14.12 1.48
CA PRO A 220 -17.57 14.33 2.36
C PRO A 220 -16.29 13.67 1.81
N ALA A 221 -15.73 14.17 0.71
CA ALA A 221 -14.47 13.69 0.15
C ALA A 221 -13.27 14.13 1.03
N SER A 222 -13.20 13.62 2.26
CA SER A 222 -12.17 13.98 3.24
C SER A 222 -10.83 13.28 2.99
N ILE A 223 -10.85 12.11 2.35
CA ILE A 223 -9.65 11.36 1.98
C ILE A 223 -9.41 11.49 0.48
N VAL A 224 -8.22 11.98 0.14
CA VAL A 224 -7.67 12.00 -1.22
C VAL A 224 -6.34 11.29 -1.14
N SER A 225 -6.36 9.98 -1.45
CA SER A 225 -5.25 9.04 -1.17
C SER A 225 -4.56 8.62 -2.45
N CYS A 226 -3.23 8.75 -2.51
CA CYS A 226 -2.44 8.40 -3.68
C CYS A 226 -0.96 8.21 -3.30
N GLY A 227 -0.07 8.14 -4.29
CA GLY A 227 1.37 8.11 -4.08
C GLY A 227 1.93 6.73 -3.74
N GLY A 228 3.07 6.45 -4.29
CA GLY A 228 3.86 5.26 -3.99
C GLY A 228 5.33 5.60 -3.84
N THR A 229 6.18 4.61 -3.55
CA THR A 229 7.60 4.83 -3.30
C THR A 229 8.31 5.55 -4.45
N GLY A 230 7.90 5.34 -5.71
CA GLY A 230 8.50 6.00 -6.88
C GLY A 230 8.02 7.43 -7.15
N THR A 231 7.08 7.97 -6.36
CA THR A 231 6.43 9.26 -6.64
C THR A 231 6.20 10.13 -5.40
N TYR A 232 6.23 9.56 -4.19
CA TYR A 232 5.73 10.20 -2.96
C TYR A 232 6.35 11.58 -2.66
N TRP A 233 7.63 11.80 -3.00
CA TRP A 233 8.30 13.10 -2.75
C TRP A 233 7.75 14.23 -3.63
N VAL A 234 7.11 13.91 -4.76
CA VAL A 234 6.35 14.87 -5.57
C VAL A 234 4.90 14.91 -5.09
N THR A 235 4.26 13.75 -4.97
CA THR A 235 2.84 13.63 -4.67
C THR A 235 2.47 14.25 -3.31
N CYS A 236 3.34 14.14 -2.30
CA CYS A 236 3.09 14.76 -0.99
C CYS A 236 3.11 16.31 -1.02
N THR A 237 3.69 16.91 -2.06
CA THR A 237 3.66 18.39 -2.23
C THR A 237 2.40 18.89 -2.91
N MET A 238 1.55 18.00 -3.44
CA MET A 238 0.35 18.38 -4.19
C MET A 238 -0.74 18.93 -3.24
N PRO A 239 -1.27 20.15 -3.51
CA PRO A 239 -2.44 20.65 -2.79
C PRO A 239 -3.64 19.71 -2.98
N GLY A 240 -4.49 19.60 -1.98
CA GLY A 240 -5.70 18.75 -2.03
C GLY A 240 -5.49 17.27 -1.78
N VAL A 241 -4.26 16.74 -1.93
CA VAL A 241 -3.90 15.39 -1.46
C VAL A 241 -3.87 15.38 0.07
N THR A 242 -4.46 14.35 0.68
CA THR A 242 -4.54 14.24 2.16
C THR A 242 -3.77 13.06 2.71
N GLU A 243 -3.53 12.02 1.90
CA GLU A 243 -2.95 10.76 2.35
C GLU A 243 -2.01 10.16 1.30
N ILE A 244 -0.88 9.61 1.74
CA ILE A 244 0.15 8.97 0.91
C ILE A 244 0.29 7.50 1.27
N GLN A 245 0.24 6.61 0.25
CA GLN A 245 0.29 5.15 0.43
C GLN A 245 1.69 4.53 0.25
N ALA A 246 2.73 5.32 0.02
CA ALA A 246 4.09 4.83 -0.19
C ALA A 246 4.56 3.94 0.98
N GLY A 247 5.02 2.71 0.68
CA GLY A 247 5.44 1.75 1.71
C GLY A 247 6.66 0.90 1.33
N GLY A 248 6.94 0.65 0.03
CA GLY A 248 8.07 -0.18 -0.39
C GLY A 248 9.45 0.42 -0.13
N GLY A 249 9.52 1.74 0.06
CA GLY A 249 10.78 2.45 0.31
C GLY A 249 11.45 2.06 1.63
N ILE A 250 10.76 1.42 2.56
CA ILE A 250 11.36 0.96 3.82
C ILE A 250 12.45 -0.09 3.61
N PHE A 251 12.34 -0.90 2.57
CA PHE A 251 13.37 -1.87 2.20
C PHE A 251 14.34 -1.32 1.19
N HIS A 252 13.85 -0.50 0.27
CA HIS A 252 14.55 0.04 -0.88
C HIS A 252 15.27 -1.07 -1.67
N ASP A 253 15.11 -1.09 -2.96
CA ASP A 253 15.72 -2.08 -3.83
C ASP A 253 16.36 -1.44 -5.06
N VAL A 254 17.02 -2.26 -5.89
CA VAL A 254 17.71 -1.80 -7.10
C VAL A 254 16.74 -1.14 -8.09
N HIS A 255 15.50 -1.64 -8.21
CA HIS A 255 14.49 -1.02 -9.08
C HIS A 255 14.08 0.36 -8.59
N TYR A 256 13.87 0.53 -7.28
CA TYR A 256 13.59 1.86 -6.73
C TYR A 256 14.74 2.83 -6.98
N ALA A 257 15.99 2.37 -6.81
CA ALA A 257 17.16 3.21 -7.01
C ALA A 257 17.39 3.56 -8.49
N GLN A 258 17.42 2.55 -9.37
CA GLN A 258 17.86 2.70 -10.76
C GLN A 258 16.71 3.05 -11.72
N ASP A 259 15.58 2.35 -11.61
CA ASP A 259 14.48 2.49 -12.58
C ASP A 259 13.48 3.59 -12.18
N TYR A 260 13.36 3.91 -10.88
CA TYR A 260 12.44 4.92 -10.39
C TYR A 260 13.12 6.20 -9.89
N GLY A 261 14.44 6.17 -9.74
CA GLY A 261 15.24 7.33 -9.33
C GLY A 261 15.01 7.75 -7.87
N VAL A 262 14.62 6.81 -7.01
CA VAL A 262 14.43 7.06 -5.56
C VAL A 262 15.79 7.22 -4.90
N GLN A 263 16.00 8.33 -4.20
CA GLN A 263 17.29 8.65 -3.60
C GLN A 263 17.20 8.81 -2.07
N GLY A 264 18.36 8.61 -1.42
CA GLY A 264 18.52 8.84 0.01
C GLY A 264 17.87 7.79 0.90
N HIS A 265 17.54 6.63 0.34
CA HIS A 265 17.17 5.43 1.08
C HIS A 265 18.35 4.45 1.07
N GLU A 266 18.41 3.60 2.07
CA GLU A 266 19.42 2.55 2.22
C GLU A 266 18.84 1.20 1.80
N PHE A 267 19.69 0.32 1.23
CA PHE A 267 19.27 -1.05 0.91
C PHE A 267 19.16 -1.86 2.21
N ALA A 268 17.94 -1.96 2.74
CA ALA A 268 17.67 -2.65 4.00
C ALA A 268 17.41 -4.14 3.84
N MET A 269 17.08 -4.61 2.61
CA MET A 269 16.80 -6.03 2.37
C MET A 269 17.85 -6.63 1.45
N THR A 270 18.40 -7.77 1.86
CA THR A 270 19.40 -8.53 1.10
C THR A 270 19.04 -10.01 1.08
N ILE A 271 19.57 -10.72 0.09
CA ILE A 271 19.49 -12.18 -0.01
C ILE A 271 20.87 -12.76 0.25
N ILE A 272 20.99 -13.62 1.25
CA ILE A 272 22.20 -14.44 1.46
C ILE A 272 22.01 -15.72 0.65
N ALA A 273 23.03 -16.06 -0.12
CA ALA A 273 23.03 -17.22 -1.00
C ALA A 273 24.37 -17.95 -0.93
N THR A 274 24.33 -19.26 -1.11
CA THR A 274 25.54 -20.10 -1.19
C THR A 274 25.89 -20.39 -2.64
N VAL A 275 27.17 -20.29 -2.97
CA VAL A 275 27.70 -20.75 -4.26
C VAL A 275 27.73 -22.29 -4.24
N VAL A 276 26.85 -22.92 -5.00
CA VAL A 276 26.69 -24.38 -5.05
C VAL A 276 27.52 -25.02 -6.17
N SER A 277 27.95 -24.23 -7.16
CA SER A 277 28.80 -24.72 -8.28
C SER A 277 29.57 -23.59 -8.95
N ARG A 278 30.79 -23.88 -9.37
CA ARG A 278 31.63 -22.98 -10.21
C ARG A 278 32.29 -23.78 -11.32
N PRO A 279 31.53 -24.16 -12.37
CA PRO A 279 32.03 -25.05 -13.41
C PRO A 279 33.06 -24.40 -14.36
N THR A 280 33.13 -23.07 -14.38
CA THR A 280 34.16 -22.32 -15.11
C THR A 280 34.60 -21.08 -14.30
N PRO A 281 35.75 -20.44 -14.60
CA PRO A 281 36.18 -19.23 -13.89
C PRO A 281 35.15 -18.08 -13.89
N THR A 282 34.31 -18.02 -14.93
CA THR A 282 33.34 -16.93 -15.13
C THR A 282 31.89 -17.31 -14.87
N ARG A 283 31.60 -18.60 -14.57
CA ARG A 283 30.23 -19.07 -14.31
C ARG A 283 30.08 -19.53 -12.85
N ILE A 284 29.24 -18.85 -12.12
CA ILE A 284 28.90 -19.13 -10.72
C ILE A 284 27.41 -19.50 -10.65
N VAL A 285 27.10 -20.57 -9.97
CA VAL A 285 25.72 -21.01 -9.69
C VAL A 285 25.46 -20.87 -8.19
N THR A 286 24.36 -20.27 -7.83
CA THR A 286 23.92 -20.12 -6.44
C THR A 286 22.61 -20.87 -6.18
N ASP A 287 22.31 -21.13 -4.93
CA ASP A 287 21.03 -21.71 -4.48
C ASP A 287 19.86 -20.71 -4.51
N ALA A 288 20.13 -19.40 -4.57
CA ALA A 288 19.14 -18.37 -4.80
C ALA A 288 18.99 -18.04 -6.30
N GLY A 289 17.79 -17.60 -6.69
CA GLY A 289 17.47 -17.18 -8.06
C GLY A 289 16.06 -17.51 -8.48
N HIS A 290 15.75 -17.24 -9.73
CA HIS A 290 14.48 -17.60 -10.35
C HIS A 290 14.49 -19.11 -10.62
N LYS A 291 13.50 -19.83 -10.09
CA LYS A 291 13.30 -21.27 -10.30
C LYS A 291 11.93 -21.53 -10.88
#